data_d956179814dc51feddc21608724ba4cb
#
_entry.id   d956179814dc51feddc21608724ba4cb
#
_cell.length_a   1.000
_cell.length_b   1.000
_cell.length_c   1.000
_cell.angle_alpha   90.00
_cell.angle_beta   90.00
_cell.angle_gamma   90.00
#
_symmetry.space_group_name_H-M   'P 1'
#
loop_
_entity.id
_entity.type
_entity.pdbx_description
1 polymer ?
#
loop_
_entity_poly.entity_id
_entity_poly.type
_entity_poly.pdbx_seq_one_letter_code
_entity_poly.pdbx_strand_id
1 'polypeptide(L)'
;MLDQDTVKILADLSLTMFNKNFFGIYHGAISTKQDEYSFMINTRDAIFDRMDEKSFCSLNINKQDYRWNIASMESDIHATIYANIHEAKYIAFGMPIYTTAYTLNHNKIVLEDFFGKTTFGEISIYN
;
A
#
# COMPACT_ATOMS: atom_id res chain seq x y z
N MET A 1 5.46 20.15 -5.27
CA MET A 1 5.15 20.20 -3.83
C MET A 1 4.05 19.18 -3.55
N LEU A 2 4.17 18.41 -2.50
CA LEU A 2 3.11 17.47 -2.11
C LEU A 2 1.96 18.22 -1.44
N ASP A 3 0.74 17.76 -1.69
CA ASP A 3 -0.44 18.30 -1.04
C ASP A 3 -0.45 17.92 0.46
N GLN A 4 -0.45 18.92 1.34
CA GLN A 4 -0.32 18.74 2.79
C GLN A 4 -1.51 17.96 3.39
N ASP A 5 -2.71 18.17 2.88
CA ASP A 5 -3.89 17.46 3.37
C ASP A 5 -3.80 15.97 3.01
N THR A 6 -3.33 15.67 1.80
CA THR A 6 -3.11 14.29 1.35
C THR A 6 -2.00 13.62 2.16
N VAL A 7 -0.90 14.31 2.41
CA VAL A 7 0.19 13.80 3.28
C VAL A 7 -0.35 13.43 4.66
N LYS A 8 -1.16 14.31 5.26
CA LYS A 8 -1.76 14.05 6.57
C LYS A 8 -2.69 12.83 6.56
N ILE A 9 -3.54 12.70 5.55
CA ILE A 9 -4.43 11.55 5.41
C ILE A 9 -3.63 10.25 5.33
N LEU A 10 -2.58 10.20 4.51
CA LEU A 10 -1.76 9.00 4.39
C LEU A 10 -0.97 8.70 5.68
N ALA A 11 -0.47 9.73 6.36
CA ALA A 11 0.22 9.56 7.64
C ALA A 11 -0.71 9.00 8.73
N ASP A 12 -1.93 9.53 8.83
CA ASP A 12 -2.94 9.06 9.78
C ASP A 12 -3.39 7.62 9.48
N LEU A 13 -3.58 7.28 8.20
CA LEU A 13 -3.88 5.91 7.77
C LEU A 13 -2.72 4.96 8.09
N SER A 14 -1.49 5.38 7.83
CA SER A 14 -0.30 4.58 8.13
C SER A 14 -0.16 4.28 9.61
N LEU A 15 -0.41 5.27 10.47
CA LEU A 15 -0.41 5.09 11.91
C LEU A 15 -1.51 4.10 12.35
N THR A 16 -2.69 4.20 11.78
CA THR A 16 -3.79 3.27 12.04
C THR A 16 -3.42 1.84 11.62
N MET A 17 -2.85 1.67 10.43
CA MET A 17 -2.41 0.37 9.92
C MET A 17 -1.27 -0.22 10.76
N PHE A 18 -0.34 0.63 11.21
CA PHE A 18 0.73 0.24 12.14
C PHE A 18 0.16 -0.23 13.48
N ASN A 19 -0.76 0.51 14.08
CA ASN A 19 -1.38 0.16 15.35
C ASN A 19 -2.22 -1.12 15.29
N LYS A 20 -2.73 -1.46 14.11
CA LYS A 20 -3.46 -2.72 13.85
C LYS A 20 -2.56 -3.89 13.43
N ASN A 21 -1.25 -3.70 13.44
CA ASN A 21 -0.26 -4.70 13.02
C ASN A 21 -0.36 -5.14 11.54
N PHE A 22 -0.88 -4.29 10.67
CA PHE A 22 -0.85 -4.49 9.22
C PHE A 22 0.44 -3.97 8.59
N PHE A 23 1.03 -2.92 9.17
CA PHE A 23 2.36 -2.40 8.83
C PHE A 23 3.35 -2.70 9.96
N GLY A 24 4.61 -3.01 9.61
CA GLY A 24 5.74 -2.94 10.53
C GLY A 24 6.32 -1.52 10.57
N ILE A 25 7.38 -1.31 11.34
CA ILE A 25 8.05 0.01 11.42
C ILE A 25 8.54 0.47 10.04
N TYR A 26 9.13 -0.44 9.26
CA TYR A 26 9.62 -0.21 7.90
C TYR A 26 8.93 -1.08 6.84
N HIS A 27 7.99 -1.94 7.24
CA HIS A 27 7.36 -2.91 6.34
C HIS A 27 5.94 -2.49 6.01
N GLY A 28 5.73 -2.23 4.76
CA GLY A 28 4.46 -1.84 4.19
C GLY A 28 4.66 -0.84 3.06
N ALA A 29 3.59 -0.53 2.38
CA ALA A 29 3.55 0.56 1.42
C ALA A 29 2.15 1.17 1.40
N ILE A 30 2.10 2.48 1.25
CA ILE A 30 0.85 3.21 1.11
C ILE A 30 0.98 4.28 0.04
N SER A 31 -0.01 4.39 -0.80
CA SER A 31 -0.02 5.37 -1.88
C SER A 31 -1.40 5.92 -2.17
N THR A 32 -1.43 7.04 -2.86
CA THR A 32 -2.64 7.63 -3.42
C THR A 32 -2.40 8.13 -4.84
N LYS A 33 -3.38 7.94 -5.70
CA LYS A 33 -3.37 8.49 -7.06
C LYS A 33 -3.55 10.00 -6.99
N GLN A 34 -2.66 10.76 -7.65
CA GLN A 34 -2.73 12.22 -7.70
C GLN A 34 -3.45 12.71 -8.96
N ASP A 35 -3.15 12.08 -10.08
CA ASP A 35 -3.79 12.34 -11.38
C ASP A 35 -3.71 11.08 -12.27
N GLU A 36 -4.02 11.20 -13.56
CA GLU A 36 -4.01 10.08 -14.50
C GLU A 36 -2.65 9.38 -14.61
N TYR A 37 -1.56 10.14 -14.44
CA TYR A 37 -0.20 9.66 -14.70
C TYR A 37 0.71 9.68 -13.48
N SER A 38 0.25 10.14 -12.34
CA SER A 38 1.06 10.27 -11.14
C SER A 38 0.39 9.77 -9.87
N PHE A 39 1.22 9.30 -8.96
CA PHE A 39 0.80 8.86 -7.63
C PHE A 39 1.85 9.24 -6.58
N MET A 40 1.40 9.47 -5.38
CA MET A 40 2.24 9.68 -4.21
C MET A 40 2.36 8.38 -3.44
N ILE A 41 3.58 8.00 -3.07
CA ILE A 41 3.89 6.77 -2.33
C ILE A 41 4.92 7.06 -1.25
N ASN A 42 4.94 6.26 -0.19
CA ASN A 42 5.98 6.37 0.83
C ASN A 42 7.38 6.06 0.26
N THR A 43 8.37 6.71 0.84
CA THR A 43 9.79 6.38 0.58
C THR A 43 10.16 5.05 1.27
N ARG A 44 11.24 4.42 0.81
CA ARG A 44 11.73 3.16 1.40
C ARG A 44 12.20 3.30 2.86
N ASP A 45 12.59 4.51 3.26
CA ASP A 45 13.09 4.80 4.61
C ASP A 45 12.00 5.38 5.52
N ALA A 46 10.76 5.45 5.04
CA ALA A 46 9.63 5.95 5.82
C ALA A 46 9.39 5.09 7.06
N ILE A 47 9.08 5.75 8.17
CA ILE A 47 8.77 5.11 9.45
C ILE A 47 7.27 5.22 9.68
N PHE A 48 6.54 4.11 9.60
CA PHE A 48 5.08 4.10 9.49
C PHE A 48 4.32 4.63 10.71
N ASP A 49 4.94 4.68 11.89
CA ASP A 49 4.32 5.25 13.09
C ASP A 49 4.52 6.76 13.24
N ARG A 50 5.29 7.40 12.34
CA ARG A 50 5.63 8.83 12.39
C ARG A 50 5.94 9.42 11.02
N MET A 51 5.03 9.29 10.09
CA MET A 51 5.22 9.81 8.73
C MET A 51 4.96 11.31 8.65
N ASP A 52 5.74 11.98 7.85
CA ASP A 52 5.63 13.40 7.51
C ASP A 52 5.77 13.62 5.99
N GLU A 53 5.85 14.87 5.54
CA GLU A 53 6.01 15.21 4.12
C GLU A 53 7.27 14.56 3.49
N LYS A 54 8.35 14.40 4.26
CA LYS A 54 9.60 13.79 3.78
C LYS A 54 9.49 12.27 3.60
N SER A 55 8.47 11.69 4.20
CA SER A 55 8.19 10.25 4.10
C SER A 55 7.53 9.85 2.78
N PHE A 56 7.23 10.80 1.91
CA PHE A 56 6.54 10.56 0.64
C PHE A 56 7.28 11.17 -0.54
N CYS A 57 7.07 10.57 -1.71
CA CYS A 57 7.49 11.13 -2.99
C CYS A 57 6.42 10.90 -4.06
N SER A 58 6.39 11.76 -5.07
CA SER A 58 5.50 11.63 -6.22
C SER A 58 6.22 10.96 -7.37
N LEU A 59 5.60 9.94 -7.95
CA LEU A 59 6.12 9.16 -9.07
C LEU A 59 5.21 9.29 -10.29
N ASN A 60 5.79 9.23 -11.48
CA ASN A 60 5.05 9.15 -12.72
C ASN A 60 4.93 7.67 -13.17
N ILE A 61 3.72 7.23 -13.51
CA ILE A 61 3.42 5.85 -13.90
C ILE A 61 4.18 5.45 -15.18
N ASN A 62 4.31 6.38 -16.11
CA ASN A 62 4.87 6.13 -17.44
C ASN A 62 6.35 6.49 -17.57
N LYS A 63 6.93 7.13 -16.57
CA LYS A 63 8.33 7.60 -16.64
C LYS A 63 9.04 7.36 -15.32
N GLN A 64 9.99 6.46 -15.36
CA GLN A 64 10.89 6.25 -14.22
C GLN A 64 12.01 7.29 -14.21
N ASP A 65 12.14 7.99 -13.09
CA ASP A 65 13.22 8.93 -12.83
C ASP A 65 13.94 8.59 -11.51
N TYR A 66 14.86 9.44 -11.05
CA TYR A 66 15.64 9.19 -9.84
C TYR A 66 14.80 8.99 -8.57
N ARG A 67 13.57 9.54 -8.52
CA ARG A 67 12.67 9.40 -7.36
C ARG A 67 12.25 7.95 -7.12
N TRP A 68 12.24 7.11 -8.16
CA TRP A 68 11.99 5.68 -8.03
C TRP A 68 13.04 4.98 -7.18
N ASN A 69 14.27 5.51 -7.12
CA ASN A 69 15.34 4.93 -6.30
C ASN A 69 15.14 5.17 -4.80
N ILE A 70 14.38 6.19 -4.42
CA ILE A 70 14.07 6.50 -3.01
C ILE A 70 12.66 6.08 -2.60
N ALA A 71 11.82 5.77 -3.55
CA ALA A 71 10.46 5.30 -3.32
C ALA A 71 10.42 3.89 -2.72
N SER A 72 9.28 3.51 -2.17
CA SER A 72 9.03 2.15 -1.71
C SER A 72 9.40 1.11 -2.77
N MET A 73 9.93 -0.02 -2.35
CA MET A 73 10.22 -1.17 -3.22
C MET A 73 8.97 -1.71 -3.92
N GLU A 74 7.78 -1.43 -3.38
CA GLU A 74 6.48 -1.85 -3.94
C GLU A 74 5.94 -0.90 -5.02
N SER A 75 6.71 0.13 -5.40
CA SER A 75 6.26 1.16 -6.34
C SER A 75 5.84 0.62 -7.70
N ASP A 76 6.52 -0.41 -8.21
CA ASP A 76 6.16 -1.04 -9.49
C ASP A 76 4.79 -1.71 -9.45
N ILE A 77 4.47 -2.37 -8.32
CA ILE A 77 3.16 -3.00 -8.10
C ILE A 77 2.07 -1.93 -8.05
N HIS A 78 2.29 -0.86 -7.28
CA HIS A 78 1.34 0.25 -7.16
C HIS A 78 1.11 0.94 -8.52
N ALA A 79 2.17 1.21 -9.27
CA ALA A 79 2.08 1.79 -10.62
C ALA A 79 1.27 0.89 -11.57
N THR A 80 1.51 -0.42 -11.54
CA THR A 80 0.78 -1.39 -12.35
C THR A 80 -0.72 -1.41 -11.99
N ILE A 81 -1.06 -1.35 -10.72
CA ILE A 81 -2.46 -1.30 -10.28
C ILE A 81 -3.12 -0.02 -10.77
N TYR A 82 -2.50 1.15 -10.59
CA TYR A 82 -3.05 2.43 -11.05
C TYR A 82 -3.19 2.52 -12.58
N ALA A 83 -2.29 1.87 -13.33
CA ALA A 83 -2.37 1.83 -14.78
C ALA A 83 -3.52 0.97 -15.30
N ASN A 84 -3.91 -0.08 -14.56
CA ASN A 84 -4.88 -1.07 -15.01
C ASN A 84 -6.25 -0.98 -14.31
N ILE A 85 -6.32 -0.36 -13.13
CA ILE A 85 -7.55 -0.22 -12.34
C ILE A 85 -7.83 1.28 -12.15
N HIS A 86 -8.64 1.84 -13.04
CA HIS A 86 -8.91 3.28 -13.05
C HIS A 86 -9.60 3.80 -11.79
N GLU A 87 -10.41 2.97 -11.15
CA GLU A 87 -11.12 3.31 -9.91
C GLU A 87 -10.23 3.29 -8.68
N ALA A 88 -9.04 2.70 -8.74
CA ALA A 88 -8.11 2.66 -7.62
C ALA A 88 -7.62 4.08 -7.29
N LYS A 89 -7.90 4.54 -6.08
CA LYS A 89 -7.48 5.85 -5.57
C LYS A 89 -6.41 5.74 -4.50
N TYR A 90 -6.51 4.72 -3.67
CA TYR A 90 -5.58 4.42 -2.59
C TYR A 90 -5.17 2.97 -2.66
N ILE A 91 -3.91 2.68 -2.39
CA ILE A 91 -3.37 1.33 -2.28
C ILE A 91 -2.60 1.23 -0.98
N ALA A 92 -2.89 0.20 -0.20
CA ALA A 92 -2.11 -0.19 0.96
C ALA A 92 -1.60 -1.62 0.76
N PHE A 93 -0.30 -1.82 0.91
CA PHE A 93 0.35 -3.12 0.92
C PHE A 93 0.87 -3.39 2.32
N GLY A 94 0.42 -4.46 2.94
CA GLY A 94 0.79 -4.81 4.30
C GLY A 94 0.97 -6.30 4.48
N MET A 95 1.44 -6.70 5.66
CA MET A 95 1.62 -8.09 6.06
C MET A 95 0.87 -8.34 7.37
N PRO A 96 -0.46 -8.53 7.34
CA PRO A 96 -1.23 -8.88 8.53
C PRO A 96 -0.71 -10.18 9.14
N ILE A 97 -0.35 -10.16 10.42
CA ILE A 97 0.39 -11.25 11.07
C ILE A 97 -0.35 -12.59 10.95
N TYR A 98 -1.63 -12.64 11.28
CA TYR A 98 -2.39 -13.88 11.25
C TYR A 98 -2.63 -14.39 9.82
N THR A 99 -2.92 -13.50 8.89
CA THR A 99 -3.08 -13.85 7.47
C THR A 99 -1.76 -14.39 6.92
N THR A 100 -0.66 -13.71 7.19
CA THR A 100 0.67 -14.13 6.74
C THR A 100 1.03 -15.50 7.32
N ALA A 101 0.80 -15.74 8.61
CA ALA A 101 1.05 -17.04 9.23
C ALA A 101 0.20 -18.15 8.61
N TYR A 102 -1.06 -17.86 8.31
CA TYR A 102 -1.96 -18.82 7.64
C TYR A 102 -1.47 -19.21 6.23
N THR A 103 -0.92 -18.26 5.47
CA THR A 103 -0.45 -18.52 4.10
C THR A 103 0.76 -19.46 4.03
N LEU A 104 1.51 -19.65 5.13
CA LEU A 104 2.65 -20.55 5.14
C LEU A 104 2.29 -22.01 4.87
N ASN A 105 1.07 -22.42 5.21
CA ASN A 105 0.63 -23.82 5.13
C ASN A 105 -0.64 -24.04 4.28
N HIS A 106 -1.12 -22.98 3.60
CA HIS A 106 -2.36 -23.04 2.82
C HIS A 106 -2.15 -22.40 1.45
N ASN A 107 -2.90 -22.89 0.46
CA ASN A 107 -2.85 -22.40 -0.91
C ASN A 107 -3.96 -21.37 -1.21
N LYS A 108 -4.91 -21.25 -0.32
CA LYS A 108 -6.04 -20.34 -0.45
C LYS A 108 -6.63 -19.99 0.91
N ILE A 109 -7.31 -18.87 0.98
CA ILE A 109 -8.09 -18.43 2.13
C ILE A 109 -9.56 -18.58 1.76
N VAL A 110 -10.28 -19.39 2.52
CA VAL A 110 -11.74 -19.56 2.40
C VAL A 110 -12.38 -18.88 3.59
N LEU A 111 -13.14 -17.82 3.31
CA LEU A 111 -13.82 -17.05 4.35
C LEU A 111 -15.14 -17.74 4.72
N GLU A 112 -15.38 -17.96 6.01
CA GLU A 112 -16.53 -18.69 6.50
C GLU A 112 -17.66 -17.78 6.99
N ASP A 113 -17.34 -16.55 7.36
CA ASP A 113 -18.32 -15.55 7.76
C ASP A 113 -19.10 -14.97 6.56
N PHE A 114 -20.31 -14.49 6.84
CA PHE A 114 -21.20 -13.97 5.80
C PHE A 114 -20.58 -12.82 4.99
N PHE A 115 -19.99 -11.85 5.67
CA PHE A 115 -19.41 -10.66 5.00
C PHE A 115 -18.17 -11.02 4.17
N GLY A 116 -17.30 -11.86 4.72
CA GLY A 116 -16.12 -12.34 4.01
C GLY A 116 -16.49 -13.13 2.76
N LYS A 117 -17.43 -14.07 2.85
CA LYS A 117 -17.92 -14.84 1.69
C LYS A 117 -18.53 -13.95 0.61
N THR A 118 -19.31 -12.94 1.00
CA THR A 118 -20.01 -12.05 0.08
C THR A 118 -19.04 -11.10 -0.61
N THR A 119 -18.04 -10.59 0.11
CA THR A 119 -17.09 -9.57 -0.40
C THR A 119 -15.95 -10.18 -1.19
N PHE A 120 -15.32 -11.23 -0.68
CA PHE A 120 -14.10 -11.80 -1.22
C PHE A 120 -14.26 -13.23 -1.74
N GLY A 121 -15.20 -14.01 -1.17
CA GLY A 121 -15.34 -15.42 -1.48
C GLY A 121 -14.11 -16.23 -1.10
N GLU A 122 -13.35 -16.66 -2.09
CA GLU A 122 -12.10 -17.38 -1.94
C GLU A 122 -10.93 -16.50 -2.43
N ILE A 123 -9.86 -16.42 -1.65
CA ILE A 123 -8.66 -15.64 -1.99
C ILE A 123 -7.52 -16.62 -2.29
N SER A 124 -6.99 -16.57 -3.51
CA SER A 124 -5.82 -17.37 -3.90
C SER A 124 -4.55 -16.85 -3.24
N ILE A 125 -3.67 -17.77 -2.83
CA ILE A 125 -2.34 -17.46 -2.30
C ILE A 125 -1.32 -17.76 -3.39
N TYR A 126 -0.48 -16.78 -3.69
CA TYR A 126 0.61 -16.90 -4.66
C TYR A 126 1.95 -16.87 -3.93
N ASN A 127 2.85 -17.77 -4.31
CA ASN A 127 4.22 -17.87 -3.81
C ASN A 127 5.19 -17.18 -4.76
#